data_b2c27156656fb32b0a692271e62b4d7a
#
_entry.id   b2c27156656fb32b0a692271e62b4d7a
#
_cell.length_a   1.000
_cell.length_b   1.000
_cell.length_c   1.000
_cell.angle_alpha   90.00
_cell.angle_beta   90.00
_cell.angle_gamma   90.00
#
_symmetry.space_group_name_H-M   'P 1'
#
loop_
_entity.id
_entity.type
_entity.pdbx_description
1 polymer ?
#
loop_
_entity_poly.entity_id
_entity_poly.type
_entity_poly.pdbx_seq_one_letter_code
_entity_poly.pdbx_strand_id
1 'polypeptide(L)'
;LLQGVPFGAKDLLAVSDHPNTWGARPYAAQVFPEDAAVIKRLDKQGAVLTGKLAMIELAGGPSYRFARASLTGACLNPWNKSHWAGGSSSGSGAAVAAGLVPYAIGSETSGSILTPSAYCGITGLRPTYG
;
A
#
# COMPACT_ATOMS: atom_id res chain seq x y z
N LEU A 1 -18.39 -8.68 -9.28
CA LEU A 1 -18.32 -7.32 -9.85
C LEU A 1 -16.91 -6.94 -10.33
N LEU A 2 -15.85 -7.51 -9.71
CA LEU A 2 -14.46 -7.20 -10.02
C LEU A 2 -13.74 -8.31 -10.76
N GLN A 3 -14.46 -9.11 -11.50
CA GLN A 3 -13.94 -10.32 -12.20
C GLN A 3 -12.70 -10.01 -13.05
N GLY A 4 -11.54 -10.53 -12.63
CA GLY A 4 -10.28 -10.34 -13.32
C GLY A 4 -9.64 -8.96 -13.18
N VAL A 5 -10.23 -8.03 -12.42
CA VAL A 5 -9.65 -6.68 -12.23
C VAL A 5 -8.43 -6.77 -11.30
N PRO A 6 -7.23 -6.38 -11.75
CA PRO A 6 -6.02 -6.45 -10.94
C PRO A 6 -5.98 -5.33 -9.88
N PHE A 7 -5.40 -5.62 -8.73
CA PHE A 7 -5.15 -4.63 -7.69
C PHE A 7 -3.86 -4.89 -6.91
N GLY A 8 -3.36 -3.86 -6.27
CA GLY A 8 -2.24 -3.97 -5.34
C GLY A 8 -2.69 -3.75 -3.89
N ALA A 9 -2.03 -4.38 -2.93
CA ALA A 9 -2.34 -4.23 -1.52
C ALA A 9 -1.13 -3.68 -0.74
N LYS A 10 -1.35 -2.61 0.03
CA LYS A 10 -0.34 -2.09 0.96
C LYS A 10 0.21 -3.22 1.84
N ASP A 11 1.51 -3.26 2.03
CA ASP A 11 2.17 -4.32 2.79
C ASP A 11 1.88 -4.33 4.30
N LEU A 12 0.94 -3.51 4.74
CA LEU A 12 0.30 -3.60 6.06
C LEU A 12 -0.74 -4.72 6.12
N LEU A 13 -1.40 -5.00 5.00
CA LEU A 13 -2.51 -5.94 4.91
C LEU A 13 -1.98 -7.37 4.77
N ALA A 14 -2.43 -8.24 5.65
CA ALA A 14 -2.06 -9.64 5.62
C ALA A 14 -2.56 -10.31 4.34
N VAL A 15 -1.68 -11.05 3.69
CA VAL A 15 -1.97 -11.98 2.59
C VAL A 15 -1.30 -13.30 2.96
N SER A 16 -2.09 -14.36 3.07
CA SER A 16 -1.59 -15.69 3.41
C SER A 16 -0.56 -16.15 2.38
N ASP A 17 0.39 -16.94 2.83
CA ASP A 17 1.48 -17.49 2.00
C ASP A 17 2.42 -16.45 1.37
N HIS A 18 2.27 -15.17 1.74
CA HIS A 18 3.14 -14.08 1.28
C HIS A 18 3.74 -13.32 2.46
N PRO A 19 4.97 -12.81 2.35
CA PRO A 19 5.55 -11.96 3.37
C PRO A 19 4.70 -10.70 3.63
N ASN A 20 4.52 -10.36 4.89
CA ASN A 20 3.90 -9.14 5.38
C ASN A 20 4.92 -8.38 6.20
N THR A 21 5.71 -7.57 5.52
CA THR A 21 6.94 -7.01 6.10
C THR A 21 6.75 -5.72 6.85
N TRP A 22 5.59 -5.05 6.66
CA TRP A 22 5.34 -3.71 7.18
C TRP A 22 6.43 -2.68 6.79
N GLY A 23 7.18 -2.98 5.71
CA GLY A 23 8.31 -2.19 5.26
C GLY A 23 9.57 -2.33 6.13
N ALA A 24 9.54 -3.16 7.17
CA ALA A 24 10.59 -3.25 8.20
C ALA A 24 11.44 -4.51 8.03
N ARG A 25 12.76 -4.33 7.98
CA ARG A 25 13.72 -5.42 7.79
C ARG A 25 13.57 -6.59 8.80
N PRO A 26 13.30 -6.37 10.09
CA PRO A 26 13.10 -7.46 11.04
C PRO A 26 11.92 -8.39 10.69
N TYR A 27 10.95 -7.91 9.91
CA TYR A 27 9.75 -8.65 9.53
C TYR A 27 9.78 -9.17 8.09
N ALA A 28 10.95 -9.14 7.41
CA ALA A 28 11.07 -9.50 6.00
C ALA A 28 10.55 -10.90 5.65
N ALA A 29 10.58 -11.84 6.60
CA ALA A 29 10.10 -13.22 6.42
C ALA A 29 8.80 -13.49 7.18
N GLN A 30 8.13 -12.47 7.72
CA GLN A 30 6.89 -12.64 8.48
C GLN A 30 5.74 -13.04 7.56
N VAL A 31 5.09 -14.15 7.86
CA VAL A 31 3.91 -14.65 7.15
C VAL A 31 2.77 -14.86 8.15
N PHE A 32 1.57 -14.43 7.79
CA PHE A 32 0.35 -14.70 8.55
C PHE A 32 -0.44 -15.85 7.93
N PRO A 33 -1.12 -16.67 8.72
CA PRO A 33 -1.88 -17.82 8.22
C PRO A 33 -3.17 -17.43 7.51
N GLU A 34 -3.61 -16.19 7.64
CA GLU A 34 -4.89 -15.71 7.11
C GLU A 34 -4.75 -14.37 6.39
N ASP A 35 -5.60 -14.22 5.37
CA ASP A 35 -5.78 -12.94 4.68
C ASP A 35 -6.52 -11.91 5.54
N ALA A 36 -6.18 -10.65 5.37
CA ALA A 36 -6.97 -9.54 5.88
C ALA A 36 -8.40 -9.58 5.31
N ALA A 37 -9.38 -9.14 6.09
CA ALA A 37 -10.79 -9.18 5.69
C ALA A 37 -11.07 -8.50 4.33
N VAL A 38 -10.37 -7.40 4.03
CA VAL A 38 -10.50 -6.69 2.74
C VAL A 38 -9.99 -7.56 1.58
N ILE A 39 -8.90 -8.29 1.78
CA ILE A 39 -8.34 -9.21 0.76
C ILE A 39 -9.34 -10.34 0.49
N LYS A 40 -9.83 -11.00 1.55
CA LYS A 40 -10.88 -12.04 1.43
C LYS A 40 -12.14 -11.55 0.69
N ARG A 41 -12.53 -10.29 0.91
CA ARG A 41 -13.71 -9.70 0.25
C ARG A 41 -13.45 -9.40 -1.24
N LEU A 42 -12.27 -8.91 -1.58
CA LEU A 42 -11.89 -8.63 -2.97
C LEU A 42 -11.74 -9.93 -3.77
N ASP A 43 -11.13 -10.94 -3.19
CA ASP A 43 -11.02 -12.28 -3.79
C ASP A 43 -12.39 -12.86 -4.12
N LYS A 44 -13.35 -12.81 -3.18
CA LYS A 44 -14.75 -13.21 -3.42
C LYS A 44 -15.44 -12.45 -4.54
N GLN A 45 -15.01 -11.22 -4.85
CA GLN A 45 -15.53 -10.43 -5.97
C GLN A 45 -14.81 -10.76 -7.29
N GLY A 46 -13.81 -11.65 -7.27
CA GLY A 46 -13.03 -12.06 -8.43
C GLY A 46 -11.91 -11.08 -8.80
N ALA A 47 -11.53 -10.16 -7.90
CA ALA A 47 -10.38 -9.29 -8.10
C ALA A 47 -9.07 -10.08 -8.00
N VAL A 48 -8.04 -9.67 -8.74
CA VAL A 48 -6.75 -10.37 -8.79
C VAL A 48 -5.68 -9.55 -8.05
N LEU A 49 -5.18 -10.06 -6.94
CA LEU A 49 -4.04 -9.44 -6.26
C LEU A 49 -2.77 -9.62 -7.09
N THR A 50 -2.15 -8.53 -7.51
CA THR A 50 -0.93 -8.55 -8.34
C THR A 50 0.35 -8.33 -7.53
N GLY A 51 0.26 -7.83 -6.31
CA GLY A 51 1.43 -7.66 -5.46
C GLY A 51 1.17 -6.91 -4.16
N LYS A 52 2.14 -7.07 -3.26
CA LYS A 52 2.24 -6.30 -2.02
C LYS A 52 2.99 -5.01 -2.33
N LEU A 53 2.46 -3.89 -1.87
CA LEU A 53 2.93 -2.56 -2.24
C LEU A 53 3.69 -1.89 -1.08
N ALA A 54 4.76 -1.19 -1.44
CA ALA A 54 5.62 -0.48 -0.50
C ALA A 54 4.83 0.48 0.42
N MET A 55 5.35 0.64 1.61
CA MET A 55 4.79 1.53 2.61
C MET A 55 5.91 2.19 3.42
N ILE A 56 5.62 3.28 4.11
CA ILE A 56 6.53 3.75 5.17
C ILE A 56 6.58 2.68 6.25
N GLU A 57 7.78 2.42 6.75
CA GLU A 57 8.02 1.43 7.80
C GLU A 57 7.02 1.58 8.96
N LEU A 58 6.37 0.47 9.33
CA LEU A 58 5.37 0.39 10.40
C LEU A 58 4.24 1.43 10.29
N ALA A 59 3.91 1.80 9.06
CA ALA A 59 2.87 2.77 8.71
C ALA A 59 3.09 4.19 9.24
N GLY A 60 4.32 4.54 9.65
CA GLY A 60 4.53 5.96 9.96
C GLY A 60 5.57 6.28 10.95
N GLY A 61 6.14 5.69 11.77
CA GLY A 61 7.13 6.22 12.71
C GLY A 61 6.82 7.67 13.16
N PRO A 62 7.69 8.34 13.84
CA PRO A 62 7.42 9.67 14.36
C PRO A 62 7.22 10.69 13.22
N SER A 63 5.95 10.98 12.96
CA SER A 63 5.45 12.12 12.18
C SER A 63 5.87 12.25 10.72
N TYR A 64 5.89 11.17 9.93
CA TYR A 64 6.17 11.24 8.48
C TYR A 64 7.50 11.94 8.09
N ARG A 65 8.39 12.14 9.04
CA ARG A 65 9.69 12.80 8.79
C ARG A 65 10.63 11.95 7.93
N PHE A 66 10.37 10.65 7.86
CA PHE A 66 11.21 9.72 7.13
C PHE A 66 10.38 8.93 6.13
N ALA A 67 10.56 9.22 4.86
CA ALA A 67 9.93 8.50 3.75
C ALA A 67 10.39 7.04 3.61
N ARG A 68 11.21 6.54 4.50
CA ARG A 68 11.97 5.31 4.35
C ARG A 68 11.28 4.10 4.98
N ALA A 69 11.52 2.96 4.34
CA ALA A 69 11.35 1.64 4.91
C ALA A 69 12.71 0.97 4.98
N SER A 70 13.08 0.37 6.11
CA SER A 70 14.41 -0.25 6.27
C SER A 70 14.63 -1.44 5.33
N LEU A 71 13.54 -2.04 4.86
CA LEU A 71 13.57 -3.15 3.92
C LEU A 71 13.77 -2.69 2.47
N THR A 72 13.05 -1.67 2.03
CA THR A 72 12.94 -1.30 0.60
C THR A 72 13.48 0.09 0.27
N GLY A 73 13.80 0.90 1.27
CA GLY A 73 14.07 2.32 1.06
C GLY A 73 12.81 3.16 0.87
N ALA A 74 12.96 4.37 0.33
CA ALA A 74 11.85 5.26 0.04
C ALA A 74 11.14 4.87 -1.26
N CYS A 75 9.81 4.86 -1.24
CA CYS A 75 9.02 4.76 -2.46
C CYS A 75 9.00 6.13 -3.17
N LEU A 76 9.49 6.19 -4.39
CA LEU A 76 9.65 7.42 -5.15
C LEU A 76 8.39 7.76 -5.95
N ASN A 77 8.18 9.05 -6.16
CA ASN A 77 7.05 9.56 -6.94
C ASN A 77 7.25 9.22 -8.44
N PRO A 78 6.28 8.58 -9.10
CA PRO A 78 6.41 8.21 -10.51
C PRO A 78 6.61 9.42 -11.45
N TRP A 79 6.06 10.57 -11.10
CA TRP A 79 6.18 11.80 -11.90
C TRP A 79 7.54 12.47 -11.77
N ASN A 80 8.18 12.33 -10.59
CA ASN A 80 9.51 12.90 -10.35
C ASN A 80 10.25 12.07 -9.29
N LYS A 81 11.21 11.28 -9.73
CA LYS A 81 11.97 10.35 -8.86
C LYS A 81 12.90 11.03 -7.83
N SER A 82 13.04 12.35 -7.87
CA SER A 82 13.74 13.10 -6.81
C SER A 82 12.85 13.39 -5.60
N HIS A 83 11.56 13.06 -5.71
CA HIS A 83 10.56 13.22 -4.64
C HIS A 83 10.01 11.86 -4.22
N TRP A 84 9.53 11.77 -2.98
CA TRP A 84 8.85 10.58 -2.50
C TRP A 84 7.36 10.58 -2.88
N ALA A 85 6.74 9.43 -2.86
CA ALA A 85 5.36 9.24 -3.27
C ALA A 85 4.31 9.68 -2.23
N GLY A 86 4.76 10.24 -1.08
CA GLY A 86 3.88 10.40 0.08
C GLY A 86 3.75 9.08 0.85
N GLY A 87 2.92 9.06 1.87
CA GLY A 87 2.75 7.85 2.69
C GLY A 87 1.64 8.01 3.76
N SER A 88 1.42 6.93 4.52
CA SER A 88 2.24 5.72 4.59
C SER A 88 1.92 4.68 3.50
N SER A 89 0.84 4.80 2.72
CA SER A 89 0.50 3.93 1.58
C SER A 89 1.23 4.38 0.30
N SER A 90 2.55 4.53 0.39
CA SER A 90 3.38 5.12 -0.67
C SER A 90 3.35 4.31 -1.97
N GLY A 91 3.51 3.00 -1.87
CA GLY A 91 3.45 2.11 -3.03
C GLY A 91 2.06 2.02 -3.65
N SER A 92 1.00 2.13 -2.84
CA SER A 92 -0.37 2.16 -3.35
C SER A 92 -0.61 3.39 -4.23
N GLY A 93 -0.18 4.57 -3.77
CA GLY A 93 -0.25 5.79 -4.57
C GLY A 93 0.61 5.73 -5.83
N ALA A 94 1.86 5.30 -5.68
CA ALA A 94 2.80 5.21 -6.80
C ALA A 94 2.36 4.20 -7.87
N ALA A 95 1.87 3.03 -7.50
CA ALA A 95 1.45 1.99 -8.44
C ALA A 95 0.25 2.43 -9.29
N VAL A 96 -0.73 3.09 -8.69
CA VAL A 96 -1.88 3.62 -9.42
C VAL A 96 -1.45 4.77 -10.34
N ALA A 97 -0.65 5.70 -9.84
CA ALA A 97 -0.16 6.83 -10.64
C ALA A 97 0.72 6.38 -11.83
N ALA A 98 1.47 5.30 -11.67
CA ALA A 98 2.27 4.71 -12.73
C ALA A 98 1.46 3.83 -13.71
N GLY A 99 0.15 3.65 -13.50
CA GLY A 99 -0.70 2.82 -14.34
C GLY A 99 -0.46 1.32 -14.22
N LEU A 100 0.21 0.87 -13.16
CA LEU A 100 0.50 -0.56 -12.95
C LEU A 100 -0.74 -1.35 -12.54
N VAL A 101 -1.65 -0.71 -11.84
CA VAL A 101 -2.94 -1.26 -11.44
C VAL A 101 -4.01 -0.16 -11.49
N PRO A 102 -5.27 -0.49 -11.82
CA PRO A 102 -6.36 0.50 -11.86
C PRO A 102 -6.74 1.02 -10.46
N TYR A 103 -6.52 0.23 -9.42
CA TYR A 103 -6.71 0.65 -8.03
C TYR A 103 -5.78 -0.11 -7.08
N ALA A 104 -5.59 0.44 -5.90
CA ALA A 104 -4.81 -0.20 -4.85
C ALA A 104 -5.46 0.04 -3.48
N ILE A 105 -5.25 -0.89 -2.57
CA ILE A 105 -5.72 -0.76 -1.19
C ILE A 105 -4.61 -0.19 -0.31
N GLY A 106 -4.94 0.91 0.34
CA GLY A 106 -4.12 1.53 1.39
C GLY A 106 -4.77 1.38 2.76
N SER A 107 -4.20 2.04 3.74
CA SER A 107 -4.79 2.23 5.06
C SER A 107 -4.50 3.64 5.56
N GLU A 108 -5.39 4.21 6.35
CA GLU A 108 -5.20 5.55 6.89
C GLU A 108 -5.65 5.67 8.34
N THR A 109 -4.79 6.25 9.15
CA THR A 109 -5.17 6.83 10.44
C THR A 109 -5.31 8.35 10.27
N SER A 110 -4.26 9.00 9.72
CA SER A 110 -4.22 10.45 9.52
C SER A 110 -3.38 10.77 8.28
N GLY A 111 -3.98 10.81 7.10
CA GLY A 111 -3.34 11.17 5.83
C GLY A 111 -2.70 10.02 5.04
N SER A 112 -2.65 8.80 5.56
CA SER A 112 -1.89 7.71 4.92
C SER A 112 -2.46 7.16 3.60
N ILE A 113 -3.65 7.59 3.18
CA ILE A 113 -4.21 7.42 1.83
C ILE A 113 -4.20 8.76 1.12
N LEU A 114 -4.71 9.81 1.77
CA LEU A 114 -4.90 11.12 1.15
C LEU A 114 -3.56 11.78 0.78
N THR A 115 -2.53 11.65 1.61
CA THR A 115 -1.20 12.20 1.32
C THR A 115 -0.57 11.60 0.05
N PRO A 116 -0.40 10.26 -0.07
CA PRO A 116 0.14 9.70 -1.31
C PRO A 116 -0.76 9.93 -2.52
N SER A 117 -2.08 10.00 -2.34
CA SER A 117 -3.00 10.34 -3.43
C SER A 117 -2.76 11.76 -3.94
N ALA A 118 -2.64 12.74 -3.04
CA ALA A 118 -2.34 14.12 -3.40
C ALA A 118 -0.96 14.26 -4.07
N TYR A 119 0.07 13.61 -3.52
CA TYR A 119 1.43 13.69 -4.04
C TYR A 119 1.59 13.02 -5.41
N CYS A 120 0.87 11.95 -5.65
CA CYS A 120 0.92 11.21 -6.91
C CYS A 120 -0.16 11.65 -7.92
N GLY A 121 -1.04 12.59 -7.58
CA GLY A 121 -2.06 13.13 -8.49
C GLY A 121 -3.15 12.13 -8.86
N ILE A 122 -3.57 11.31 -7.91
CA ILE A 122 -4.64 10.31 -8.08
C ILE A 122 -5.82 10.57 -7.15
N THR A 123 -6.94 9.94 -7.43
CA THR A 123 -8.09 9.95 -6.51
C THR A 123 -7.84 9.03 -5.32
N GLY A 124 -7.98 9.56 -4.11
CA GLY A 124 -7.91 8.80 -2.86
C GLY A 124 -9.25 8.85 -2.11
N LEU A 125 -9.71 7.70 -1.64
CA LEU A 125 -10.91 7.60 -0.82
C LEU A 125 -10.54 7.06 0.56
N ARG A 126 -10.78 7.85 1.59
CA ARG A 126 -10.79 7.40 2.98
C ARG A 126 -12.24 7.28 3.45
N PRO A 127 -12.76 6.06 3.59
CA PRO A 127 -14.13 5.87 4.04
C PRO A 127 -14.31 6.22 5.52
N THR A 128 -15.56 6.24 5.98
CA THR A 128 -15.89 6.32 7.39
C THR A 128 -15.30 5.13 8.15
N TYR A 129 -14.85 5.35 9.38
CA TYR A 129 -14.37 4.28 10.25
C TYR A 129 -15.51 3.30 10.58
N GLY A 130 -15.20 1.98 10.56
CA GLY A 130 -16.14 0.92 10.94
C GLY A 130 -16.42 -0.13 9.87
#